data_80c4b9f2af1d877c3444f58a3d382060
#
_entry.id   80c4b9f2af1d877c3444f58a3d382060
#
_cell.length_a   1.000
_cell.length_b   1.000
_cell.length_c   1.000
_cell.angle_alpha   90.00
_cell.angle_beta   90.00
_cell.angle_gamma   90.00
#
_symmetry.space_group_name_H-M   'P 1'
#
loop_
_entity.id
_entity.type
_entity.pdbx_description
1 polymer ?
#
loop_
_entity_poly.entity_id
_entity_poly.type
_entity_poly.pdbx_seq_one_letter_code
_entity_poly.pdbx_strand_id
1 'polypeptide(L)'
;SEWLDRGTTLTPELAWSDAFRMELDRLDELPNKAGGRASKEFPNKEDADFWNAKAPQWLADYVNWRNEMFDAGWSWLQVRGEDAIEVPVTATLFDVEVKGFIDRIMVSPDGEVHVVDIKTGSREPASLQLNVYQHLLEVVHDVHASHGAYYMARKGTTTEPKPLSISMETIARYFASAKKGIESEIYLPNVGMLCGTCGVRQPCSVFSE
;
A
#
# COMPACT_ATOMS: atom_id res chain seq x y z
N SER A 1 -0.16 8.93 -7.24
CA SER A 1 -1.26 8.31 -7.99
C SER A 1 -2.63 8.91 -7.64
N GLU A 2 -2.94 9.17 -6.38
CA GLU A 2 -4.24 9.71 -5.94
C GLU A 2 -4.67 10.95 -6.74
N TRP A 3 -3.83 11.97 -6.87
CA TRP A 3 -4.15 13.18 -7.62
C TRP A 3 -4.48 12.90 -9.09
N LEU A 4 -3.76 11.94 -9.71
CA LEU A 4 -3.99 11.56 -11.10
C LEU A 4 -5.33 10.84 -11.29
N ASP A 5 -5.80 10.13 -10.27
CA ASP A 5 -7.10 9.43 -10.30
C ASP A 5 -8.27 10.37 -10.03
N ARG A 6 -8.06 11.38 -9.18
CA ARG A 6 -9.08 12.40 -8.86
C ARG A 6 -9.24 13.48 -9.95
N GLY A 7 -8.70 13.24 -11.15
CA GLY A 7 -8.94 14.11 -12.30
C GLY A 7 -8.10 15.40 -12.32
N THR A 8 -6.89 15.37 -11.74
CA THR A 8 -5.95 16.49 -11.90
C THR A 8 -5.53 16.66 -13.35
N THR A 9 -5.22 17.89 -13.75
CA THR A 9 -4.61 18.22 -15.03
C THR A 9 -3.08 18.06 -15.04
N LEU A 10 -2.48 17.66 -13.93
CA LEU A 10 -1.03 17.46 -13.81
C LEU A 10 -0.59 16.24 -14.63
N THR A 11 0.56 16.37 -15.26
CA THR A 11 1.27 15.21 -15.82
C THR A 11 1.89 14.35 -14.70
N PRO A 12 2.23 13.07 -14.95
CA PRO A 12 2.92 12.23 -13.97
C PRO A 12 4.18 12.88 -13.39
N GLU A 13 4.96 13.58 -14.19
CA GLU A 13 6.19 14.27 -13.77
C GLU A 13 5.89 15.42 -12.81
N LEU A 14 4.89 16.25 -13.13
CA LEU A 14 4.48 17.37 -12.28
C LEU A 14 3.84 16.86 -10.99
N ALA A 15 2.98 15.86 -11.07
CA ALA A 15 2.37 15.24 -9.89
C ALA A 15 3.45 14.64 -8.94
N TRP A 16 4.49 14.02 -9.50
CA TRP A 16 5.62 13.54 -8.71
C TRP A 16 6.39 14.69 -8.08
N SER A 17 6.81 15.69 -8.88
CA SER A 17 7.60 16.82 -8.41
C SER A 17 6.91 17.56 -7.25
N ASP A 18 5.61 17.80 -7.37
CA ASP A 18 4.85 18.49 -6.33
C ASP A 18 4.69 17.65 -5.07
N ALA A 19 4.31 16.37 -5.20
CA ALA A 19 4.19 15.46 -4.06
C ALA A 19 5.52 15.25 -3.34
N PHE A 20 6.62 15.11 -4.09
CA PHE A 20 7.94 14.90 -3.52
C PHE A 20 8.43 16.14 -2.77
N ARG A 21 8.22 17.32 -3.32
CA ARG A 21 8.53 18.60 -2.64
C ARG A 21 7.74 18.75 -1.34
N MET A 22 6.42 18.50 -1.39
CA MET A 22 5.57 18.57 -0.18
C MET A 22 6.04 17.60 0.91
N GLU A 23 6.47 16.40 0.53
CA GLU A 23 6.97 15.42 1.49
C GLU A 23 8.32 15.84 2.07
N LEU A 24 9.22 16.40 1.27
CA LEU A 24 10.49 16.94 1.75
C LEU A 24 10.27 18.09 2.73
N ASP A 25 9.36 19.01 2.41
CA ASP A 25 9.01 20.13 3.29
C ASP A 25 8.42 19.62 4.62
N ARG A 26 7.61 18.56 4.58
CA ARG A 26 7.02 17.93 5.76
C ARG A 26 8.05 17.25 6.66
N LEU A 27 9.06 16.63 6.08
CA LEU A 27 10.09 15.88 6.81
C LEU A 27 11.23 16.75 7.31
N ASP A 28 11.34 18.00 6.83
CA ASP A 28 12.44 18.93 7.09
C ASP A 28 13.84 18.34 6.80
N GLU A 29 13.87 17.21 6.08
CA GLU A 29 15.10 16.51 5.68
C GLU A 29 14.91 15.78 4.36
N LEU A 30 15.97 15.67 3.59
CA LEU A 30 16.02 14.77 2.44
C LEU A 30 15.99 13.31 2.93
N PRO A 31 15.13 12.46 2.37
CA PRO A 31 15.12 11.04 2.71
C PRO A 31 16.42 10.39 2.26
N ASN A 32 17.33 10.17 3.21
CA ASN A 32 18.63 9.54 2.98
C ASN A 32 18.61 8.02 3.13
N LYS A 33 17.46 7.41 3.14
CA LYS A 33 17.38 5.97 3.26
C LYS A 33 17.19 5.32 1.95
N ALA A 34 18.16 4.57 1.68
CA ALA A 34 18.24 3.76 0.53
C ALA A 34 17.93 2.31 0.85
N GLY A 35 16.82 1.80 0.34
CA GLY A 35 16.54 0.36 0.22
C GLY A 35 17.28 -0.25 -0.97
N GLY A 36 17.13 -1.55 -1.19
CA GLY A 36 17.64 -2.22 -2.38
C GLY A 36 19.16 -2.30 -2.49
N ARG A 37 19.66 -2.53 -3.70
CA ARG A 37 21.08 -2.65 -4.00
C ARG A 37 21.61 -1.38 -4.64
N ALA A 38 22.84 -0.97 -4.29
CA ALA A 38 23.54 0.05 -5.02
C ALA A 38 23.81 -0.41 -6.46
N SER A 39 23.76 0.52 -7.40
CA SER A 39 24.10 0.31 -8.80
C SER A 39 25.12 1.35 -9.24
N LYS A 40 25.65 1.20 -10.46
CA LYS A 40 26.56 2.22 -11.04
C LYS A 40 25.84 3.55 -11.23
N GLU A 41 24.57 3.51 -11.58
CA GLU A 41 23.72 4.71 -11.78
C GLU A 41 23.27 5.32 -10.45
N PHE A 42 22.97 4.48 -9.45
CA PHE A 42 22.50 4.89 -8.12
C PHE A 42 23.38 4.27 -7.01
N PRO A 43 24.56 4.83 -6.76
CA PRO A 43 25.51 4.30 -5.77
C PRO A 43 24.98 4.40 -4.33
N ASN A 44 24.14 5.40 -4.06
CA ASN A 44 23.45 5.59 -2.77
C ASN A 44 22.14 4.80 -2.65
N LYS A 45 21.92 3.84 -3.56
CA LYS A 45 20.70 3.00 -3.64
C LYS A 45 19.45 3.85 -3.96
N GLU A 46 18.39 3.72 -3.15
CA GLU A 46 17.09 4.37 -3.39
C GLU A 46 16.98 5.71 -2.64
N ASP A 47 17.92 6.60 -2.87
CA ASP A 47 17.90 7.98 -2.37
C ASP A 47 16.98 8.90 -3.21
N ALA A 48 17.06 10.21 -2.97
CA ALA A 48 16.26 11.20 -3.69
C ALA A 48 16.51 11.17 -5.21
N ASP A 49 17.75 10.97 -5.65
CA ASP A 49 18.10 10.91 -7.07
C ASP A 49 17.46 9.69 -7.74
N PHE A 50 17.49 8.53 -7.07
CA PHE A 50 16.82 7.33 -7.54
C PHE A 50 15.30 7.57 -7.71
N TRP A 51 14.64 8.13 -6.70
CA TRP A 51 13.20 8.36 -6.74
C TRP A 51 12.82 9.37 -7.81
N ASN A 52 13.56 10.47 -7.95
CA ASN A 52 13.33 11.47 -8.99
C ASN A 52 13.52 10.91 -10.40
N ALA A 53 14.43 9.98 -10.57
CA ALA A 53 14.68 9.35 -11.87
C ALA A 53 13.65 8.28 -12.23
N LYS A 54 13.07 7.57 -11.26
CA LYS A 54 12.21 6.39 -11.52
C LYS A 54 10.72 6.64 -11.32
N ALA A 55 10.35 7.44 -10.32
CA ALA A 55 8.95 7.58 -9.95
C ALA A 55 8.04 8.24 -11.02
N PRO A 56 8.49 9.22 -11.82
CA PRO A 56 7.68 9.76 -12.91
C PRO A 56 7.24 8.67 -13.91
N GLN A 57 8.15 7.78 -14.29
CA GLN A 57 7.82 6.68 -15.19
C GLN A 57 6.84 5.69 -14.54
N TRP A 58 7.02 5.35 -13.27
CA TRP A 58 6.10 4.46 -12.56
C TRP A 58 4.69 5.06 -12.44
N LEU A 59 4.58 6.38 -12.31
CA LEU A 59 3.30 7.07 -12.33
C LEU A 59 2.68 7.05 -13.74
N ALA A 60 3.48 7.24 -14.78
CA ALA A 60 3.00 7.12 -16.17
C ALA A 60 2.51 5.69 -16.47
N ASP A 61 3.27 4.67 -16.05
CA ASP A 61 2.87 3.26 -16.18
C ASP A 61 1.57 2.96 -15.41
N TYR A 62 1.41 3.55 -14.23
CA TYR A 62 0.17 3.44 -13.45
C TYR A 62 -1.03 4.04 -14.19
N VAL A 63 -0.88 5.24 -14.77
CA VAL A 63 -1.95 5.90 -15.54
C VAL A 63 -2.32 5.06 -16.77
N ASN A 64 -1.33 4.50 -17.45
CA ASN A 64 -1.56 3.63 -18.60
C ASN A 64 -2.33 2.37 -18.20
N TRP A 65 -1.87 1.68 -17.15
CA TRP A 65 -2.57 0.52 -16.57
C TRP A 65 -4.03 0.84 -16.20
N ARG A 66 -4.26 1.96 -15.50
CA ARG A 66 -5.63 2.38 -15.12
C ARG A 66 -6.50 2.61 -16.36
N ASN A 67 -5.97 3.29 -17.37
CA ASN A 67 -6.72 3.56 -18.59
C ASN A 67 -7.04 2.24 -19.33
N GLU A 68 -6.10 1.31 -19.43
CA GLU A 68 -6.32 -0.03 -19.99
C GLU A 68 -7.42 -0.79 -19.24
N MET A 69 -7.45 -0.70 -17.91
CA MET A 69 -8.52 -1.29 -17.10
C MET A 69 -9.87 -0.65 -17.43
N PHE A 70 -9.95 0.67 -17.54
CA PHE A 70 -11.19 1.37 -17.87
C PHE A 70 -11.65 1.05 -19.30
N ASP A 71 -10.75 1.01 -20.25
CA ASP A 71 -11.04 0.59 -21.63
C ASP A 71 -11.55 -0.85 -21.69
N ALA A 72 -11.12 -1.71 -20.77
CA ALA A 72 -11.62 -3.07 -20.58
C ALA A 72 -12.94 -3.15 -19.80
N GLY A 73 -13.55 -2.02 -19.45
CA GLY A 73 -14.86 -1.95 -18.79
C GLY A 73 -14.82 -1.96 -17.25
N TRP A 74 -13.66 -1.86 -16.64
CA TRP A 74 -13.56 -1.65 -15.20
C TRP A 74 -13.92 -0.21 -14.84
N SER A 75 -14.30 0.00 -13.59
CA SER A 75 -14.58 1.34 -13.04
C SER A 75 -14.18 1.43 -11.57
N TRP A 76 -14.08 2.66 -11.04
CA TRP A 76 -14.00 2.82 -9.59
C TRP A 76 -15.32 2.42 -8.95
N LEU A 77 -15.26 1.74 -7.82
CA LEU A 77 -16.42 1.61 -6.95
C LEU A 77 -16.83 3.01 -6.46
N GLN A 78 -18.13 3.25 -6.35
CA GLN A 78 -18.63 4.46 -5.71
C GLN A 78 -18.90 4.19 -4.23
N VAL A 79 -18.20 4.90 -3.34
CA VAL A 79 -18.42 4.86 -1.89
C VAL A 79 -18.91 6.23 -1.44
N ARG A 80 -20.15 6.29 -0.96
CA ARG A 80 -20.81 7.55 -0.55
C ARG A 80 -20.86 8.61 -1.66
N GLY A 81 -20.91 8.19 -2.92
CA GLY A 81 -20.99 9.07 -4.08
C GLY A 81 -19.64 9.61 -4.57
N GLU A 82 -18.54 9.10 -4.04
CA GLU A 82 -17.18 9.43 -4.48
C GLU A 82 -16.47 8.17 -5.01
N ASP A 83 -15.54 8.37 -5.94
CA ASP A 83 -14.65 7.30 -6.41
C ASP A 83 -13.85 6.71 -5.24
N ALA A 84 -13.80 5.38 -5.16
CA ALA A 84 -13.14 4.67 -4.07
C ALA A 84 -11.61 4.70 -4.22
N ILE A 85 -11.03 5.86 -3.95
CA ILE A 85 -9.62 6.18 -4.00
C ILE A 85 -9.19 6.65 -2.60
N GLU A 86 -8.20 5.99 -1.99
CA GLU A 86 -7.72 6.27 -0.62
C GLU A 86 -8.89 6.27 0.39
N VAL A 87 -9.68 5.21 0.37
CA VAL A 87 -10.88 5.10 1.21
C VAL A 87 -10.49 4.90 2.67
N PRO A 88 -10.79 5.88 3.55
CA PRO A 88 -10.50 5.70 4.97
C PRO A 88 -11.45 4.69 5.58
N VAL A 89 -10.90 3.75 6.32
CA VAL A 89 -11.66 2.74 7.06
C VAL A 89 -11.21 2.73 8.52
N THR A 90 -12.17 2.75 9.42
CA THR A 90 -11.93 2.62 10.86
C THR A 90 -13.04 1.79 11.45
N ALA A 91 -12.69 0.69 12.06
CA ALA A 91 -13.63 -0.17 12.76
C ALA A 91 -12.98 -0.85 13.97
N THR A 92 -13.78 -1.22 14.94
CA THR A 92 -13.34 -2.09 16.02
C THR A 92 -13.56 -3.53 15.60
N LEU A 93 -12.46 -4.26 15.37
CA LEU A 93 -12.50 -5.69 15.11
C LEU A 93 -11.96 -6.42 16.36
N PHE A 94 -12.82 -7.19 17.02
CA PHE A 94 -12.45 -8.00 18.19
C PHE A 94 -11.72 -7.20 19.30
N ASP A 95 -12.34 -6.12 19.75
CA ASP A 95 -11.81 -5.17 20.74
C ASP A 95 -10.48 -4.50 20.36
N VAL A 96 -10.12 -4.52 19.08
CA VAL A 96 -8.98 -3.78 18.55
C VAL A 96 -9.49 -2.73 17.56
N GLU A 97 -9.17 -1.46 17.80
CA GLU A 97 -9.41 -0.41 16.83
C GLU A 97 -8.41 -0.57 15.67
N VAL A 98 -8.95 -0.78 14.47
CA VAL A 98 -8.17 -0.92 13.24
C VAL A 98 -8.47 0.26 12.34
N LYS A 99 -7.42 0.97 11.94
CA LYS A 99 -7.49 2.10 11.01
C LYS A 99 -6.65 1.80 9.77
N GLY A 100 -7.14 2.21 8.62
CA GLY A 100 -6.41 2.07 7.37
C GLY A 100 -6.99 2.93 6.27
N PHE A 101 -6.27 2.94 5.16
CA PHE A 101 -6.75 3.51 3.90
C PHE A 101 -6.66 2.41 2.86
N ILE A 102 -7.73 2.22 2.11
CA ILE A 102 -7.76 1.27 1.00
C ILE A 102 -7.41 2.06 -0.25
N ASP A 103 -6.25 1.75 -0.85
CA ASP A 103 -5.71 2.58 -1.94
C ASP A 103 -6.72 2.72 -3.08
N ARG A 104 -7.26 1.59 -3.61
CA ARG A 104 -8.21 1.57 -4.71
C ARG A 104 -9.22 0.45 -4.54
N ILE A 105 -10.47 0.72 -4.91
CA ILE A 105 -11.49 -0.31 -5.01
C ILE A 105 -12.13 -0.19 -6.39
N MET A 106 -12.09 -1.28 -7.14
CA MET A 106 -12.56 -1.32 -8.51
C MET A 106 -13.72 -2.32 -8.67
N VAL A 107 -14.54 -2.08 -9.68
CA VAL A 107 -15.60 -2.99 -10.10
C VAL A 107 -15.24 -3.53 -11.48
N SER A 108 -15.24 -4.85 -11.61
CA SER A 108 -15.00 -5.52 -12.89
C SER A 108 -16.19 -5.37 -13.84
N PRO A 109 -16.01 -5.65 -15.15
CA PRO A 109 -17.13 -5.67 -16.10
C PRO A 109 -18.27 -6.61 -15.70
N ASP A 110 -17.96 -7.67 -14.95
CA ASP A 110 -18.92 -8.65 -14.45
C ASP A 110 -19.56 -8.24 -13.11
N GLY A 111 -19.22 -7.07 -12.59
CA GLY A 111 -19.78 -6.52 -11.36
C GLY A 111 -19.09 -6.99 -10.07
N GLU A 112 -17.96 -7.69 -10.16
CA GLU A 112 -17.20 -8.10 -8.97
C GLU A 112 -16.38 -6.94 -8.41
N VAL A 113 -16.36 -6.83 -7.07
CA VAL A 113 -15.59 -5.79 -6.36
C VAL A 113 -14.21 -6.31 -6.02
N HIS A 114 -13.18 -5.56 -6.41
CA HIS A 114 -11.78 -5.87 -6.19
C HIS A 114 -11.08 -4.79 -5.39
N VAL A 115 -10.32 -5.19 -4.37
CA VAL A 115 -9.38 -4.30 -3.66
C VAL A 115 -8.05 -4.33 -4.38
N VAL A 116 -7.52 -3.16 -4.74
CA VAL A 116 -6.19 -3.02 -5.33
C VAL A 116 -5.33 -2.14 -4.44
N ASP A 117 -4.22 -2.69 -3.95
CA ASP A 117 -3.27 -1.98 -3.10
C ASP A 117 -1.97 -1.72 -3.87
N ILE A 118 -1.46 -0.49 -3.81
CA ILE A 118 -0.32 -0.03 -4.60
C ILE A 118 0.98 -0.26 -3.84
N LYS A 119 1.91 -0.98 -4.44
CA LYS A 119 3.20 -1.33 -3.83
C LYS A 119 4.38 -0.82 -4.65
N THR A 120 5.28 -0.10 -4.00
CA THR A 120 6.57 0.34 -4.56
C THR A 120 7.69 -0.66 -4.34
N GLY A 121 7.45 -1.72 -3.59
CA GLY A 121 8.39 -2.83 -3.38
C GLY A 121 8.55 -3.71 -4.61
N SER A 122 9.61 -4.52 -4.64
CA SER A 122 9.88 -5.45 -5.75
C SER A 122 9.21 -6.81 -5.60
N ARG A 123 8.72 -7.14 -4.41
CA ARG A 123 8.10 -8.42 -4.09
C ARG A 123 6.63 -8.24 -3.73
N GLU A 124 5.81 -9.15 -4.21
CA GLU A 124 4.42 -9.25 -3.82
C GLU A 124 4.31 -9.59 -2.32
N PRO A 125 3.54 -8.82 -1.53
CA PRO A 125 3.29 -9.14 -0.13
C PRO A 125 2.35 -10.34 0.02
N ALA A 126 2.26 -10.87 1.26
CA ALA A 126 1.21 -11.82 1.60
C ALA A 126 -0.18 -11.15 1.57
N SER A 127 -1.22 -11.91 1.24
CA SER A 127 -2.58 -11.38 1.04
C SER A 127 -3.33 -10.99 2.32
N LEU A 128 -2.71 -11.10 3.51
CA LEU A 128 -3.40 -10.79 4.77
C LEU A 128 -3.95 -9.36 4.80
N GLN A 129 -3.18 -8.37 4.33
CA GLN A 129 -3.62 -6.98 4.27
C GLN A 129 -4.89 -6.80 3.44
N LEU A 130 -4.95 -7.41 2.25
CA LEU A 130 -6.12 -7.34 1.37
C LEU A 130 -7.36 -7.98 2.01
N ASN A 131 -7.19 -9.08 2.74
CA ASN A 131 -8.28 -9.72 3.46
C ASN A 131 -8.77 -8.88 4.64
N VAL A 132 -7.87 -8.19 5.35
CA VAL A 132 -8.26 -7.22 6.39
C VAL A 132 -9.05 -6.07 5.78
N TYR A 133 -8.62 -5.55 4.64
CA TYR A 133 -9.33 -4.48 3.92
C TYR A 133 -10.74 -4.91 3.49
N GLN A 134 -10.90 -6.14 2.98
CA GLN A 134 -12.21 -6.68 2.63
C GLN A 134 -13.16 -6.67 3.83
N HIS A 135 -12.71 -7.14 5.01
CA HIS A 135 -13.56 -7.14 6.20
C HIS A 135 -13.85 -5.75 6.74
N LEU A 136 -12.89 -4.83 6.68
CA LEU A 136 -13.12 -3.43 7.04
C LEU A 136 -14.11 -2.75 6.10
N LEU A 137 -14.00 -3.02 4.79
CA LEU A 137 -14.91 -2.51 3.78
C LEU A 137 -16.34 -2.99 4.01
N GLU A 138 -16.51 -4.27 4.33
CA GLU A 138 -17.80 -4.87 4.65
C GLU A 138 -18.42 -4.26 5.92
N VAL A 139 -17.62 -4.11 7.00
CA VAL A 139 -18.10 -3.55 8.27
C VAL A 139 -18.43 -2.06 8.17
N VAL A 140 -17.63 -1.28 7.44
CA VAL A 140 -17.75 0.20 7.42
C VAL A 140 -18.69 0.69 6.33
N HIS A 141 -18.75 -0.01 5.19
CA HIS A 141 -19.43 0.44 4.00
C HIS A 141 -20.48 -0.53 3.46
N ASP A 142 -20.64 -1.70 4.10
CA ASP A 142 -21.56 -2.78 3.64
C ASP A 142 -21.25 -3.21 2.19
N VAL A 143 -19.96 -3.26 1.85
CA VAL A 143 -19.47 -3.66 0.52
C VAL A 143 -18.61 -4.91 0.66
N HIS A 144 -18.97 -5.94 -0.10
CA HIS A 144 -18.20 -7.19 -0.16
C HIS A 144 -17.24 -7.17 -1.36
N ALA A 145 -15.94 -7.25 -1.09
CA ALA A 145 -14.92 -7.44 -2.11
C ALA A 145 -14.59 -8.93 -2.25
N SER A 146 -14.74 -9.46 -3.46
CA SER A 146 -14.50 -10.89 -3.74
C SER A 146 -13.01 -11.21 -3.94
N HIS A 147 -12.27 -10.27 -4.52
CA HIS A 147 -10.88 -10.45 -4.91
C HIS A 147 -10.00 -9.27 -4.48
N GLY A 148 -8.70 -9.52 -4.43
CA GLY A 148 -7.71 -8.48 -4.22
C GLY A 148 -6.44 -8.71 -5.02
N ALA A 149 -5.79 -7.63 -5.42
CA ALA A 149 -4.54 -7.63 -6.16
C ALA A 149 -3.60 -6.52 -5.67
N TYR A 150 -2.32 -6.66 -5.99
CA TYR A 150 -1.36 -5.59 -5.79
C TYR A 150 -0.96 -4.98 -7.12
N TYR A 151 -1.08 -3.66 -7.25
CA TYR A 151 -0.40 -2.96 -8.34
C TYR A 151 1.07 -2.77 -7.97
N MET A 152 1.95 -3.40 -8.73
CA MET A 152 3.40 -3.36 -8.48
C MET A 152 4.04 -2.25 -9.31
N ALA A 153 4.24 -1.08 -8.73
CA ALA A 153 4.71 0.12 -9.44
C ALA A 153 6.00 -0.10 -10.24
N ARG A 154 6.94 -0.90 -9.69
CA ARG A 154 8.20 -1.22 -10.40
C ARG A 154 8.02 -2.13 -11.62
N LYS A 155 6.87 -2.75 -11.77
CA LYS A 155 6.55 -3.64 -12.88
C LYS A 155 5.54 -3.04 -13.83
N GLY A 156 4.87 -1.95 -13.42
CA GLY A 156 3.81 -1.30 -14.18
C GLY A 156 2.55 -2.16 -14.37
N THR A 157 2.31 -3.14 -13.48
CA THR A 157 1.18 -4.06 -13.64
C THR A 157 0.67 -4.59 -12.29
N THR A 158 -0.56 -5.12 -12.29
CA THR A 158 -1.12 -5.84 -11.14
C THR A 158 -0.61 -7.28 -11.08
N THR A 159 -0.64 -7.82 -9.87
CA THR A 159 -0.55 -9.27 -9.66
C THR A 159 -1.84 -9.94 -10.11
N GLU A 160 -1.80 -11.27 -10.27
CA GLU A 160 -3.01 -12.07 -10.46
C GLU A 160 -3.98 -11.82 -9.29
N PRO A 161 -5.25 -11.47 -9.55
CA PRO A 161 -6.24 -11.30 -8.49
C PRO A 161 -6.45 -12.60 -7.71
N LYS A 162 -6.46 -12.49 -6.39
CA LYS A 162 -6.64 -13.63 -5.49
C LYS A 162 -7.99 -13.51 -4.76
N PRO A 163 -8.71 -14.61 -4.58
CA PRO A 163 -9.91 -14.60 -3.75
C PRO A 163 -9.58 -14.15 -2.32
N LEU A 164 -10.41 -13.28 -1.76
CA LEU A 164 -10.30 -12.81 -0.37
C LEU A 164 -11.12 -13.76 0.52
N SER A 165 -10.49 -14.86 0.95
CA SER A 165 -11.15 -15.99 1.61
C SER A 165 -10.73 -16.24 3.05
N ILE A 166 -9.85 -15.38 3.62
CA ILE A 166 -9.47 -15.49 5.03
C ILE A 166 -10.67 -15.05 5.88
N SER A 167 -11.20 -15.97 6.68
CA SER A 167 -12.37 -15.69 7.50
C SER A 167 -12.11 -14.63 8.55
N MET A 168 -13.15 -13.87 8.92
CA MET A 168 -13.13 -12.90 10.00
C MET A 168 -12.61 -13.53 11.31
N GLU A 169 -12.98 -14.77 11.61
CA GLU A 169 -12.49 -15.50 12.79
C GLU A 169 -10.97 -15.71 12.76
N THR A 170 -10.40 -16.00 11.58
CA THR A 170 -8.95 -16.15 11.45
C THR A 170 -8.25 -14.80 11.64
N ILE A 171 -8.78 -13.72 11.07
CA ILE A 171 -8.27 -12.36 11.26
C ILE A 171 -8.34 -11.96 12.74
N ALA A 172 -9.45 -12.30 13.42
CA ALA A 172 -9.61 -12.09 14.86
C ALA A 172 -8.47 -12.68 15.67
N ARG A 173 -8.07 -13.91 15.36
CA ARG A 173 -6.97 -14.57 16.06
C ARG A 173 -5.64 -13.86 15.85
N TYR A 174 -5.38 -13.32 14.65
CA TYR A 174 -4.19 -12.49 14.42
C TYR A 174 -4.21 -11.23 15.28
N PHE A 175 -5.33 -10.49 15.29
CA PHE A 175 -5.44 -9.27 16.10
C PHE A 175 -5.39 -9.55 17.60
N ALA A 176 -6.08 -10.59 18.09
CA ALA A 176 -6.02 -10.98 19.48
C ALA A 176 -4.60 -11.35 19.92
N SER A 177 -3.86 -12.06 19.07
CA SER A 177 -2.46 -12.42 19.35
C SER A 177 -1.56 -11.18 19.38
N ALA A 178 -1.73 -10.26 18.42
CA ALA A 178 -0.98 -9.01 18.39
C ALA A 178 -1.29 -8.12 19.60
N LYS A 179 -2.58 -7.96 19.95
CA LYS A 179 -3.03 -7.23 21.13
C LYS A 179 -2.41 -7.79 22.41
N LYS A 180 -2.50 -9.12 22.60
CA LYS A 180 -1.89 -9.78 23.76
C LYS A 180 -0.39 -9.57 23.84
N GLY A 181 0.31 -9.60 22.70
CA GLY A 181 1.74 -9.30 22.64
C GLY A 181 2.04 -7.88 23.11
N ILE A 182 1.28 -6.90 22.61
CA ILE A 182 1.43 -5.49 22.97
C ILE A 182 1.13 -5.26 24.47
N GLU A 183 0.02 -5.79 24.98
CA GLU A 183 -0.39 -5.66 26.38
C GLU A 183 0.58 -6.35 27.35
N SER A 184 1.26 -7.39 26.88
CA SER A 184 2.28 -8.11 27.67
C SER A 184 3.70 -7.56 27.46
N GLU A 185 3.84 -6.47 26.69
CA GLU A 185 5.14 -5.87 26.31
C GLU A 185 6.10 -6.87 25.64
N ILE A 186 5.55 -7.87 24.93
CA ILE A 186 6.30 -8.89 24.21
C ILE A 186 6.47 -8.48 22.76
N TYR A 187 7.63 -7.99 22.43
CA TYR A 187 8.00 -7.55 21.06
C TYR A 187 9.08 -8.47 20.51
N LEU A 188 8.65 -9.56 19.85
CA LEU A 188 9.57 -10.50 19.24
C LEU A 188 10.22 -9.87 18.00
N PRO A 189 11.55 -9.74 17.96
CA PRO A 189 12.24 -9.20 16.81
C PRO A 189 12.14 -10.15 15.61
N ASN A 190 11.74 -9.61 14.46
CA ASN A 190 11.75 -10.33 13.19
C ASN A 190 13.10 -10.14 12.50
N VAL A 191 14.09 -10.95 12.87
CA VAL A 191 15.45 -10.83 12.36
C VAL A 191 15.53 -11.23 10.90
N GLY A 192 16.01 -10.31 10.05
CA GLY A 192 16.11 -10.53 8.61
C GLY A 192 16.95 -9.47 7.91
N MET A 193 16.93 -9.49 6.59
CA MET A 193 17.73 -8.56 5.76
C MET A 193 17.43 -7.08 6.04
N LEU A 194 16.21 -6.76 6.46
CA LEU A 194 15.80 -5.39 6.78
C LEU A 194 16.43 -4.84 8.07
N CYS A 195 17.00 -5.70 8.91
CA CYS A 195 17.70 -5.26 10.12
C CYS A 195 18.91 -4.36 9.81
N GLY A 196 19.50 -4.50 8.63
CA GLY A 196 20.61 -3.64 8.19
C GLY A 196 20.24 -2.17 8.01
N THR A 197 18.95 -1.88 7.76
CA THR A 197 18.41 -0.53 7.52
C THR A 197 17.35 -0.13 8.55
N CYS A 198 17.19 -0.93 9.61
CA CYS A 198 16.18 -0.72 10.63
C CYS A 198 16.50 0.51 11.49
N GLY A 199 15.57 1.47 11.55
CA GLY A 199 15.74 2.70 12.36
C GLY A 199 15.79 2.45 13.86
N VAL A 200 15.29 1.30 14.34
CA VAL A 200 15.29 0.89 15.75
C VAL A 200 16.28 -0.24 16.03
N ARG A 201 17.29 -0.41 15.20
CA ARG A 201 18.29 -1.47 15.39
C ARG A 201 19.08 -1.32 16.66
N GLN A 202 19.46 -0.09 17.02
CA GLN A 202 20.28 0.18 18.20
C GLN A 202 19.60 -0.22 19.52
N PRO A 203 18.32 0.14 19.79
CA PRO A 203 17.62 -0.31 20.99
C PRO A 203 17.03 -1.72 20.88
N CYS A 204 17.17 -2.40 19.74
CA CYS A 204 16.60 -3.73 19.54
C CYS A 204 17.33 -4.77 20.40
N SER A 205 16.58 -5.57 21.17
CA SER A 205 17.11 -6.59 22.09
C SER A 205 18.02 -7.65 21.44
N VAL A 206 18.01 -7.79 20.11
CA VAL A 206 18.89 -8.71 19.38
C VAL A 206 20.23 -8.06 19.03
N PHE A 207 20.31 -6.73 19.00
CA PHE A 207 21.49 -5.98 18.57
C PHE A 207 22.01 -5.01 19.63
N SER A 208 21.31 -4.83 20.76
CA SER A 208 21.84 -4.13 21.93
C SER A 208 22.79 -5.07 22.68
N GLU A 209 24.05 -4.69 22.80
CA GLU A 209 25.02 -5.33 23.69
C GLU A 209 24.72 -5.02 25.16
#